data_ac1932418a1e821bc40887513d7e7f46
#
_entry.id   ac1932418a1e821bc40887513d7e7f46
#
_cell.length_a   1.000
_cell.length_b   1.000
_cell.length_c   1.000
_cell.angle_alpha   90.00
_cell.angle_beta   90.00
_cell.angle_gamma   90.00
#
_symmetry.space_group_name_H-M   'P 1'
#
loop_
_entity.id
_entity.type
_entity.pdbx_description
1 polymer ?
#
loop_
_entity_poly.entity_id
_entity_poly.type
_entity_poly.pdbx_seq_one_letter_code
_entity_poly.pdbx_strand_id
1 'polypeptide(L)'
;ELDERADALAAALQTLPVEVKTVAIMARNHRGFVDSLIAANRIGADILLLNTSFAGPAMAEVIAREGADVVIYDEEFTPTVDRALADASSTLRILAWTDTEKHARTVERLIRSHLGAQPEPAKTKARTILLTSGTTGTPKGASHSGGGPETLKAILDRTPWHAEETTVIVAPMFHAWGFSQLAFAASMACTIVTRRKFDPEATLALVDTHRATGLCVVPVMFDRIMDLPAAVRARYSGRSLRFAAASGSRMRPDVVTSFMDQFGDVIYNNYNATEAGMIATATPADLRAHPDTAGRPAEGTDIKILDGDLREVPTGEVGTIYVRNSTQFDGYTNGATKDFHQDYMSSGDVGYLDAVGRLFVVGRDDEMIVSGGENVYPIEVEKTLAGHSDVAEAFVLGVDDEQYGQRLAAFVVLVEGASTTGDALKAHVRENLANYKVPRSITVLDVLPRGSTGKILRRDLQELLATDGDEA
;
A
#
# COMPACT_ATOMS: atom_id res chain seq x y z
N GLU A 1 -15.13 17.59 19.58
CA GLU A 1 -13.85 18.24 19.21
C GLU A 1 -13.48 17.98 17.73
N LEU A 2 -13.33 16.72 17.28
CA LEU A 2 -12.98 16.44 15.86
C LEU A 2 -14.06 16.97 14.92
N ASP A 3 -15.31 16.81 15.27
CA ASP A 3 -16.48 17.27 14.54
C ASP A 3 -16.50 18.80 14.40
N GLU A 4 -16.32 19.52 15.51
CA GLU A 4 -16.25 20.99 15.54
C GLU A 4 -15.06 21.53 14.73
N ARG A 5 -13.91 20.84 14.78
CA ARG A 5 -12.73 21.21 14.01
C ARG A 5 -12.98 21.04 12.51
N ALA A 6 -13.61 19.93 12.14
CA ALA A 6 -13.96 19.66 10.74
C ALA A 6 -15.00 20.65 10.20
N ASP A 7 -16.01 21.04 11.01
CA ASP A 7 -16.95 22.10 10.64
C ASP A 7 -16.25 23.45 10.44
N ALA A 8 -15.39 23.85 11.37
CA ALA A 8 -14.63 25.08 11.31
C ALA A 8 -13.74 25.11 10.05
N LEU A 9 -13.03 24.01 9.74
CA LEU A 9 -12.21 23.95 8.54
C LEU A 9 -13.06 23.94 7.26
N ALA A 10 -14.18 23.22 7.25
CA ALA A 10 -15.11 23.20 6.11
C ALA A 10 -15.66 24.60 5.83
N ALA A 11 -16.12 25.32 6.87
CA ALA A 11 -16.56 26.70 6.73
C ALA A 11 -15.43 27.62 6.23
N ALA A 12 -14.19 27.44 6.74
CA ALA A 12 -13.03 28.18 6.27
C ALA A 12 -12.72 27.93 4.80
N LEU A 13 -12.82 26.68 4.32
CA LEU A 13 -12.61 26.33 2.91
C LEU A 13 -13.64 27.01 2.00
N GLN A 14 -14.87 27.16 2.45
CA GLN A 14 -15.94 27.85 1.70
C GLN A 14 -15.74 29.37 1.61
N THR A 15 -14.91 29.97 2.47
CA THR A 15 -14.59 31.41 2.42
C THR A 15 -13.35 31.74 1.56
N LEU A 16 -12.70 30.72 0.99
CA LEU A 16 -11.54 30.95 0.14
C LEU A 16 -11.93 31.70 -1.16
N PRO A 17 -10.98 32.43 -1.77
CA PRO A 17 -11.25 33.25 -2.97
C PRO A 17 -11.44 32.38 -4.25
N VAL A 18 -11.56 31.07 -4.12
CA VAL A 18 -11.81 30.10 -5.18
C VAL A 18 -12.97 29.18 -4.77
N GLU A 19 -13.74 28.71 -5.74
CA GLU A 19 -14.70 27.63 -5.49
C GLU A 19 -13.93 26.32 -5.31
N VAL A 20 -14.03 25.70 -4.13
CA VAL A 20 -13.29 24.47 -3.80
C VAL A 20 -14.10 23.25 -4.25
N LYS A 21 -13.73 22.65 -5.37
CA LYS A 21 -14.33 21.43 -5.94
C LYS A 21 -13.44 20.20 -5.70
N THR A 22 -12.12 20.41 -5.65
CA THR A 22 -11.15 19.32 -5.43
C THR A 22 -10.09 19.78 -4.45
N VAL A 23 -9.92 19.01 -3.37
CA VAL A 23 -8.87 19.19 -2.35
C VAL A 23 -7.85 18.08 -2.48
N ALA A 24 -6.62 18.43 -2.84
CA ALA A 24 -5.49 17.51 -2.83
C ALA A 24 -4.80 17.51 -1.45
N ILE A 25 -4.53 16.33 -0.89
CA ILE A 25 -3.92 16.19 0.43
C ILE A 25 -2.59 15.43 0.30
N MET A 26 -1.46 16.11 0.61
CA MET A 26 -0.11 15.55 0.68
C MET A 26 0.41 15.64 2.11
N ALA A 27 -0.09 14.78 2.97
CA ALA A 27 0.25 14.83 4.38
C ALA A 27 0.51 13.43 4.96
N ARG A 28 1.30 13.39 6.02
CA ARG A 28 1.53 12.16 6.79
C ARG A 28 0.35 11.87 7.72
N ASN A 29 0.45 10.76 8.45
CA ASN A 29 -0.58 10.36 9.41
C ASN A 29 -0.60 11.28 10.63
N HIS A 30 -1.53 12.21 10.68
CA HIS A 30 -1.77 13.09 11.84
C HIS A 30 -3.16 13.73 11.76
N ARG A 31 -3.55 14.43 12.83
CA ARG A 31 -4.89 15.04 12.93
C ARG A 31 -5.22 15.97 11.76
N GLY A 32 -4.26 16.79 11.30
CA GLY A 32 -4.49 17.69 10.18
C GLY A 32 -4.87 16.99 8.86
N PHE A 33 -4.36 15.77 8.62
CA PHE A 33 -4.82 14.91 7.51
C PHE A 33 -6.31 14.56 7.68
N VAL A 34 -6.70 14.13 8.88
CA VAL A 34 -8.08 13.72 9.17
C VAL A 34 -9.03 14.92 9.14
N ASP A 35 -8.65 16.05 9.73
CA ASP A 35 -9.42 17.30 9.68
C ASP A 35 -9.67 17.71 8.22
N SER A 36 -8.64 17.68 7.38
CA SER A 36 -8.72 18.05 5.95
C SER A 36 -9.63 17.11 5.15
N LEU A 37 -9.51 15.81 5.42
CA LEU A 37 -10.34 14.78 4.79
C LEU A 37 -11.83 15.00 5.08
N ILE A 38 -12.17 15.17 6.37
CA ILE A 38 -13.56 15.34 6.80
C ILE A 38 -14.11 16.69 6.30
N ALA A 39 -13.32 17.76 6.38
CA ALA A 39 -13.75 19.08 5.92
C ALA A 39 -14.05 19.11 4.42
N ALA A 40 -13.17 18.52 3.58
CA ALA A 40 -13.40 18.40 2.14
C ALA A 40 -14.68 17.60 1.83
N ASN A 41 -14.89 16.48 2.52
CA ASN A 41 -16.11 15.68 2.38
C ASN A 41 -17.36 16.47 2.75
N ARG A 42 -17.33 17.29 3.82
CA ARG A 42 -18.48 18.09 4.29
C ARG A 42 -18.93 19.17 3.31
N ILE A 43 -18.00 19.76 2.57
CA ILE A 43 -18.33 20.74 1.53
C ILE A 43 -18.65 20.09 0.19
N GLY A 44 -18.54 18.75 0.08
CA GLY A 44 -18.79 18.01 -1.16
C GLY A 44 -17.68 18.14 -2.19
N ALA A 45 -16.46 18.55 -1.76
CA ALA A 45 -15.30 18.60 -2.63
C ALA A 45 -14.67 17.22 -2.79
N ASP A 46 -14.26 16.88 -3.99
CA ASP A 46 -13.51 15.66 -4.28
C ASP A 46 -12.17 15.69 -3.53
N ILE A 47 -11.75 14.52 -3.04
CA ILE A 47 -10.56 14.36 -2.21
C ILE A 47 -9.51 13.59 -3.00
N LEU A 48 -8.40 14.24 -3.34
CA LEU A 48 -7.28 13.65 -4.04
C LEU A 48 -6.16 13.34 -3.04
N LEU A 49 -5.91 12.07 -2.77
CA LEU A 49 -4.85 11.65 -1.85
C LEU A 49 -3.52 11.51 -2.60
N LEU A 50 -2.58 12.40 -2.28
CA LEU A 50 -1.27 12.45 -2.92
C LEU A 50 -0.22 11.64 -2.15
N ASN A 51 0.58 10.88 -2.89
CA ASN A 51 1.69 10.13 -2.32
C ASN A 51 2.79 11.10 -1.83
N THR A 52 3.21 10.93 -0.58
CA THR A 52 4.27 11.74 0.04
C THR A 52 5.67 11.54 -0.58
N SER A 53 5.83 10.59 -1.48
CA SER A 53 7.07 10.33 -2.25
C SER A 53 7.02 10.91 -3.67
N PHE A 54 6.01 11.71 -4.03
CA PHE A 54 5.97 12.30 -5.36
C PHE A 54 7.13 13.26 -5.62
N ALA A 55 7.65 13.17 -6.85
CA ALA A 55 8.47 14.24 -7.40
C ALA A 55 7.58 15.37 -7.96
N GLY A 56 8.09 16.60 -7.97
CA GLY A 56 7.32 17.78 -8.42
C GLY A 56 6.64 17.62 -9.80
N PRO A 57 7.32 17.16 -10.86
CA PRO A 57 6.70 16.99 -12.17
C PRO A 57 5.52 16.02 -12.18
N ALA A 58 5.66 14.85 -11.58
CA ALA A 58 4.58 13.87 -11.50
C ALA A 58 3.39 14.39 -10.69
N MET A 59 3.66 15.14 -9.62
CA MET A 59 2.62 15.82 -8.84
C MET A 59 1.90 16.89 -9.66
N ALA A 60 2.63 17.68 -10.48
CA ALA A 60 2.05 18.69 -11.35
C ALA A 60 1.04 18.11 -12.34
N GLU A 61 1.41 17.01 -13.00
CA GLU A 61 0.53 16.30 -13.94
C GLU A 61 -0.76 15.80 -13.27
N VAL A 62 -0.62 15.21 -12.07
CA VAL A 62 -1.77 14.71 -11.31
C VAL A 62 -2.68 15.85 -10.87
N ILE A 63 -2.13 16.94 -10.32
CA ILE A 63 -2.90 18.14 -9.90
C ILE A 63 -3.65 18.76 -11.06
N ALA A 64 -2.99 18.90 -12.22
CA ALA A 64 -3.60 19.47 -13.41
C ALA A 64 -4.72 18.57 -13.96
N ARG A 65 -4.49 17.26 -14.02
CA ARG A 65 -5.46 16.28 -14.52
C ARG A 65 -6.70 16.21 -13.63
N GLU A 66 -6.52 16.16 -12.32
CA GLU A 66 -7.64 16.05 -11.37
C GLU A 66 -8.25 17.40 -10.99
N GLY A 67 -7.67 18.51 -11.44
CA GLY A 67 -8.19 19.86 -11.26
C GLY A 67 -8.22 20.33 -9.80
N ALA A 68 -7.13 20.13 -9.04
CA ALA A 68 -7.10 20.49 -7.64
C ALA A 68 -7.10 22.02 -7.42
N ASP A 69 -8.10 22.54 -6.71
CA ASP A 69 -8.25 23.95 -6.36
C ASP A 69 -7.40 24.33 -5.13
N VAL A 70 -7.24 23.37 -4.23
CA VAL A 70 -6.49 23.53 -2.97
C VAL A 70 -5.56 22.34 -2.78
N VAL A 71 -4.30 22.62 -2.40
CA VAL A 71 -3.34 21.62 -1.91
C VAL A 71 -3.11 21.85 -0.44
N ILE A 72 -3.47 20.85 0.38
CA ILE A 72 -3.21 20.80 1.82
C ILE A 72 -2.04 19.84 2.05
N TYR A 73 -0.94 20.33 2.66
CA TYR A 73 0.29 19.54 2.73
C TYR A 73 1.12 19.83 4.00
N ASP A 74 2.01 18.90 4.38
CA ASP A 74 2.97 19.10 5.44
C ASP A 74 4.15 19.96 4.95
N GLU A 75 4.65 20.86 5.78
CA GLU A 75 5.72 21.82 5.45
C GLU A 75 6.97 21.14 4.85
N GLU A 76 7.29 19.92 5.28
CA GLU A 76 8.42 19.15 4.74
C GLU A 76 8.32 18.90 3.21
N PHE A 77 7.13 18.97 2.63
CA PHE A 77 6.88 18.79 1.20
C PHE A 77 6.85 20.10 0.40
N THR A 78 7.13 21.25 1.04
CA THR A 78 7.13 22.56 0.38
C THR A 78 7.96 22.58 -0.91
N PRO A 79 9.19 22.04 -0.97
CA PRO A 79 9.97 22.05 -2.21
C PRO A 79 9.31 21.28 -3.37
N THR A 80 8.62 20.18 -3.07
CA THR A 80 7.87 19.38 -4.06
C THR A 80 6.64 20.13 -4.54
N VAL A 81 5.88 20.71 -3.61
CA VAL A 81 4.66 21.48 -3.90
C VAL A 81 5.00 22.75 -4.69
N ASP A 82 6.07 23.46 -4.34
CA ASP A 82 6.52 24.66 -5.07
C ASP A 82 6.87 24.34 -6.50
N ARG A 83 7.58 23.24 -6.74
CA ARG A 83 7.91 22.78 -8.09
C ARG A 83 6.67 22.33 -8.88
N ALA A 84 5.75 21.61 -8.23
CA ALA A 84 4.53 21.15 -8.87
C ALA A 84 3.57 22.28 -9.25
N LEU A 85 3.52 23.35 -8.46
CA LEU A 85 2.62 24.48 -8.65
C LEU A 85 3.29 25.71 -9.24
N ALA A 86 4.50 25.57 -9.83
CA ALA A 86 5.22 26.70 -10.43
C ALA A 86 4.38 27.43 -11.50
N ASP A 87 3.66 26.66 -12.32
CA ASP A 87 2.81 27.16 -13.40
C ASP A 87 1.30 27.19 -13.06
N ALA A 88 0.92 26.74 -11.84
CA ALA A 88 -0.47 26.65 -11.39
C ALA A 88 -0.80 27.70 -10.31
N SER A 89 -0.76 28.99 -10.70
CA SER A 89 -0.96 30.12 -9.79
C SER A 89 -2.36 30.23 -9.15
N SER A 90 -3.36 29.53 -9.71
CA SER A 90 -4.73 29.52 -9.18
C SER A 90 -4.93 28.52 -8.03
N THR A 91 -4.07 27.49 -7.89
CA THR A 91 -4.19 26.48 -6.84
C THR A 91 -3.70 27.04 -5.51
N LEU A 92 -4.56 27.02 -4.51
CA LEU A 92 -4.25 27.53 -3.19
C LEU A 92 -3.45 26.52 -2.36
N ARG A 93 -2.58 27.00 -1.47
CA ARG A 93 -1.71 26.22 -0.61
C ARG A 93 -2.08 26.42 0.86
N ILE A 94 -2.24 25.33 1.59
CA ILE A 94 -2.54 25.31 3.03
C ILE A 94 -1.61 24.29 3.69
N LEU A 95 -0.95 24.67 4.78
CA LEU A 95 -0.12 23.75 5.54
C LEU A 95 -0.98 22.93 6.51
N ALA A 96 -0.94 21.60 6.36
CA ALA A 96 -1.57 20.66 7.29
C ALA A 96 -0.78 20.51 8.59
N TRP A 97 0.57 20.52 8.46
CA TRP A 97 1.50 20.48 9.58
C TRP A 97 2.67 21.43 9.34
N THR A 98 3.06 22.15 10.38
CA THR A 98 4.26 22.98 10.44
C THR A 98 4.82 22.97 11.86
N ASP A 99 6.13 23.00 11.97
CA ASP A 99 6.83 23.14 13.25
C ASP A 99 7.06 24.61 13.62
N THR A 100 6.56 25.55 12.79
CA THR A 100 6.72 27.00 13.01
C THR A 100 5.37 27.72 12.95
N GLU A 101 5.22 28.79 13.76
CA GLU A 101 4.00 29.60 13.74
C GLU A 101 4.03 30.75 12.69
N LYS A 102 5.04 30.78 11.84
CA LYS A 102 5.29 31.94 10.92
C LYS A 102 4.37 31.96 9.70
N HIS A 103 3.71 30.83 9.37
CA HIS A 103 2.92 30.72 8.15
C HIS A 103 1.52 31.31 8.29
N ALA A 104 1.12 32.13 7.31
CA ALA A 104 -0.18 32.82 7.32
C ALA A 104 -1.38 31.85 7.13
N ARG A 105 -1.20 30.76 6.37
CA ARG A 105 -2.29 29.87 6.00
C ARG A 105 -1.98 28.43 6.41
N THR A 106 -2.52 28.03 7.56
CA THR A 106 -2.40 26.66 8.08
C THR A 106 -3.77 26.14 8.47
N VAL A 107 -3.96 24.81 8.44
CA VAL A 107 -5.19 24.14 8.90
C VAL A 107 -5.56 24.60 10.31
N GLU A 108 -4.60 24.64 11.24
CA GLU A 108 -4.85 25.08 12.61
C GLU A 108 -5.32 26.54 12.72
N ARG A 109 -4.77 27.46 11.93
CA ARG A 109 -5.23 28.85 11.92
C ARG A 109 -6.62 28.99 11.32
N LEU A 110 -6.90 28.27 10.22
CA LEU A 110 -8.22 28.26 9.60
C LEU A 110 -9.27 27.75 10.58
N ILE A 111 -8.99 26.65 11.29
CA ILE A 111 -9.87 26.11 12.32
C ILE A 111 -10.10 27.14 13.43
N ARG A 112 -9.04 27.71 14.01
CA ARG A 112 -9.17 28.69 15.11
C ARG A 112 -9.98 29.92 14.70
N SER A 113 -9.82 30.40 13.48
CA SER A 113 -10.54 31.60 13.01
C SER A 113 -12.01 31.34 12.68
N HIS A 114 -12.43 30.07 12.57
CA HIS A 114 -13.81 29.68 12.21
C HIS A 114 -14.45 28.77 13.28
N LEU A 115 -13.88 28.69 14.49
CA LEU A 115 -14.45 27.90 15.58
C LEU A 115 -15.91 28.33 15.83
N GLY A 116 -16.81 27.34 15.87
CA GLY A 116 -18.26 27.55 16.03
C GLY A 116 -19.00 27.91 14.73
N ALA A 117 -18.30 28.14 13.63
CA ALA A 117 -18.93 28.28 12.33
C ALA A 117 -19.44 26.94 11.80
N GLN A 118 -20.60 26.97 11.14
CA GLN A 118 -21.17 25.81 10.48
C GLN A 118 -20.98 25.97 8.96
N PRO A 119 -20.49 24.94 8.26
CA PRO A 119 -20.40 24.99 6.81
C PRO A 119 -21.77 24.94 6.16
N GLU A 120 -21.90 25.54 4.97
CA GLU A 120 -23.07 25.29 4.14
C GLU A 120 -23.12 23.82 3.73
N PRO A 121 -24.30 23.20 3.70
CA PRO A 121 -24.47 21.82 3.28
C PRO A 121 -23.91 21.55 1.88
N ALA A 122 -23.26 20.40 1.71
CA ALA A 122 -22.77 19.98 0.41
C ALA A 122 -23.88 19.84 -0.61
N LYS A 123 -23.65 20.36 -1.82
CA LYS A 123 -24.57 20.22 -2.98
C LYS A 123 -24.33 18.93 -3.76
N THR A 124 -23.13 18.38 -3.64
CA THR A 124 -22.64 17.17 -4.32
C THR A 124 -22.04 16.20 -3.32
N LYS A 125 -22.04 14.92 -3.65
CA LYS A 125 -21.32 13.90 -2.86
C LYS A 125 -19.84 13.92 -3.26
N ALA A 126 -18.96 14.08 -2.29
CA ALA A 126 -17.51 13.98 -2.50
C ALA A 126 -17.10 12.59 -2.99
N ARG A 127 -16.15 12.53 -3.91
CA ARG A 127 -15.46 11.30 -4.30
C ARG A 127 -14.08 11.28 -3.68
N THR A 128 -13.59 10.10 -3.33
CA THR A 128 -12.19 9.93 -2.93
C THR A 128 -11.41 9.35 -4.10
N ILE A 129 -10.38 10.06 -4.53
CA ILE A 129 -9.50 9.68 -5.64
C ILE A 129 -8.21 9.13 -5.05
N LEU A 130 -8.02 7.83 -5.21
CA LEU A 130 -6.83 7.12 -4.76
C LEU A 130 -5.90 6.90 -5.95
N LEU A 131 -4.63 7.22 -5.79
CA LEU A 131 -3.65 7.09 -6.86
C LEU A 131 -3.03 5.70 -6.86
N THR A 132 -3.14 5.02 -8.00
CA THR A 132 -2.51 3.71 -8.22
C THR A 132 -1.18 3.91 -8.96
N SER A 133 -0.15 3.19 -8.53
CA SER A 133 1.12 3.13 -9.27
C SER A 133 0.90 2.30 -10.53
N GLY A 134 0.59 2.95 -11.64
CA GLY A 134 0.62 2.30 -12.94
C GLY A 134 2.06 1.90 -13.31
N THR A 135 2.21 0.75 -13.96
CA THR A 135 3.50 0.25 -14.46
C THR A 135 4.09 1.12 -15.59
N THR A 136 3.32 2.05 -16.13
CA THR A 136 3.62 2.77 -17.39
C THR A 136 3.64 4.29 -17.28
N GLY A 137 3.89 4.91 -16.11
CA GLY A 137 4.02 6.38 -16.05
C GLY A 137 3.31 7.06 -14.88
N THR A 138 2.67 8.20 -15.14
CA THR A 138 1.96 9.00 -14.13
C THR A 138 0.84 8.19 -13.47
N PRO A 139 0.76 8.17 -12.14
CA PRO A 139 -0.25 7.40 -11.41
C PRO A 139 -1.68 7.71 -11.87
N LYS A 140 -2.50 6.66 -12.03
CA LYS A 140 -3.91 6.79 -12.40
C LYS A 140 -4.77 7.02 -11.15
N GLY A 141 -5.76 7.88 -11.25
CA GLY A 141 -6.75 8.08 -10.20
C GLY A 141 -7.82 7.00 -10.27
N ALA A 142 -7.96 6.18 -9.24
CA ALA A 142 -9.08 5.25 -9.07
C ALA A 142 -10.17 5.96 -8.26
N SER A 143 -11.37 6.05 -8.84
CA SER A 143 -12.51 6.70 -8.21
C SER A 143 -13.34 5.69 -7.42
N HIS A 144 -13.72 6.06 -6.20
CA HIS A 144 -14.59 5.28 -5.34
C HIS A 144 -15.73 6.15 -4.82
N SER A 145 -16.97 5.73 -5.05
CA SER A 145 -18.16 6.42 -4.54
C SER A 145 -18.55 6.01 -3.10
N GLY A 146 -17.70 5.24 -2.45
CA GLY A 146 -17.82 4.83 -1.04
C GLY A 146 -18.18 3.36 -0.87
N GLY A 147 -17.79 2.77 0.28
CA GLY A 147 -18.16 1.42 0.68
C GLY A 147 -19.56 1.37 1.29
N GLY A 148 -20.33 0.36 0.92
CA GLY A 148 -21.61 0.06 1.53
C GLY A 148 -21.49 -0.90 2.73
N PRO A 149 -22.63 -1.31 3.32
CA PRO A 149 -22.67 -2.32 4.40
C PRO A 149 -21.96 -3.63 4.05
N GLU A 150 -21.91 -3.99 2.76
CA GLU A 150 -21.24 -5.20 2.27
C GLU A 150 -19.71 -5.14 2.45
N THR A 151 -19.10 -3.98 2.25
CA THR A 151 -17.67 -3.79 2.51
C THR A 151 -17.35 -3.97 4.00
N LEU A 152 -18.20 -3.41 4.86
CA LEU A 152 -18.10 -3.56 6.32
C LEU A 152 -18.19 -5.04 6.70
N LYS A 153 -19.16 -5.75 6.16
CA LYS A 153 -19.39 -7.17 6.41
C LYS A 153 -18.18 -8.02 5.97
N ALA A 154 -17.65 -7.78 4.78
CA ALA A 154 -16.50 -8.50 4.25
C ALA A 154 -15.26 -8.37 5.15
N ILE A 155 -15.03 -7.18 5.75
CA ILE A 155 -13.91 -6.95 6.66
C ILE A 155 -14.15 -7.64 8.00
N LEU A 156 -15.36 -7.52 8.56
CA LEU A 156 -15.74 -8.11 9.86
C LEU A 156 -15.78 -9.65 9.82
N ASP A 157 -16.07 -10.24 8.67
CA ASP A 157 -16.05 -11.71 8.49
C ASP A 157 -14.68 -12.31 8.79
N ARG A 158 -13.61 -11.58 8.45
CA ARG A 158 -12.25 -12.13 8.51
C ARG A 158 -11.39 -11.54 9.61
N THR A 159 -11.59 -10.29 9.99
CA THR A 159 -10.75 -9.58 10.95
C THR A 159 -11.57 -9.22 12.18
N PRO A 160 -11.12 -9.54 13.42
CA PRO A 160 -11.90 -9.38 14.64
C PRO A 160 -11.91 -7.94 15.16
N TRP A 161 -12.40 -7.02 14.33
CA TRP A 161 -12.68 -5.64 14.74
C TRP A 161 -13.83 -5.58 15.73
N HIS A 162 -13.70 -4.71 16.73
CA HIS A 162 -14.79 -4.37 17.63
C HIS A 162 -14.94 -2.85 17.70
N ALA A 163 -16.18 -2.41 17.82
CA ALA A 163 -16.50 -1.00 17.99
C ALA A 163 -15.93 -0.44 19.29
N GLU A 164 -15.65 0.87 19.30
CA GLU A 164 -15.23 1.64 20.47
C GLU A 164 -13.88 1.22 21.08
N GLU A 165 -13.10 0.41 20.35
CA GLU A 165 -11.79 -0.03 20.80
C GLU A 165 -10.66 0.86 20.23
N THR A 166 -9.45 0.62 20.71
CA THR A 166 -8.27 1.39 20.26
C THR A 166 -7.52 0.64 19.17
N THR A 167 -7.25 1.33 18.07
CA THR A 167 -6.45 0.81 16.94
C THR A 167 -5.28 1.73 16.65
N VAL A 168 -4.08 1.15 16.55
CA VAL A 168 -2.88 1.83 16.08
C VAL A 168 -2.82 1.71 14.56
N ILE A 169 -2.87 2.85 13.84
CA ILE A 169 -2.76 2.90 12.38
C ILE A 169 -1.48 3.64 12.02
N VAL A 170 -0.45 2.91 11.59
CA VAL A 170 0.81 3.46 11.11
C VAL A 170 1.01 3.25 9.61
N ALA A 171 0.17 2.42 8.97
CA ALA A 171 0.08 2.36 7.52
C ALA A 171 -0.23 3.76 6.95
N PRO A 172 0.40 4.19 5.83
CA PRO A 172 0.19 5.53 5.27
C PRO A 172 -1.28 5.75 4.86
N MET A 173 -1.94 6.74 5.47
CA MET A 173 -3.37 7.01 5.28
C MET A 173 -3.72 7.60 3.91
N PHE A 174 -2.73 8.09 3.16
CA PHE A 174 -2.93 8.56 1.78
C PHE A 174 -3.00 7.42 0.73
N HIS A 175 -2.71 6.18 1.13
CA HIS A 175 -2.89 4.98 0.31
C HIS A 175 -4.18 4.24 0.65
N ALA A 176 -4.71 3.52 -0.33
CA ALA A 176 -5.97 2.76 -0.21
C ALA A 176 -6.05 1.92 1.07
N TRP A 177 -4.98 1.21 1.42
CA TRP A 177 -4.93 0.40 2.63
C TRP A 177 -5.08 1.23 3.91
N GLY A 178 -4.17 2.20 4.13
CA GLY A 178 -4.22 3.04 5.33
C GLY A 178 -5.49 3.88 5.40
N PHE A 179 -5.98 4.39 4.27
CA PHE A 179 -7.24 5.12 4.17
C PHE A 179 -8.45 4.26 4.56
N SER A 180 -8.52 3.03 4.05
CA SER A 180 -9.62 2.11 4.38
C SER A 180 -9.64 1.77 5.87
N GLN A 181 -8.45 1.57 6.49
CA GLN A 181 -8.36 1.31 7.94
C GLN A 181 -8.80 2.53 8.77
N LEU A 182 -8.44 3.75 8.34
CA LEU A 182 -8.91 4.98 8.97
C LEU A 182 -10.44 5.11 8.88
N ALA A 183 -11.00 4.95 7.69
CA ALA A 183 -12.43 5.07 7.45
C ALA A 183 -13.21 3.99 8.24
N PHE A 184 -12.67 2.78 8.26
CA PHE A 184 -13.27 1.65 8.98
C PHE A 184 -13.24 1.87 10.51
N ALA A 185 -12.08 2.23 11.06
CA ALA A 185 -11.96 2.54 12.49
C ALA A 185 -12.89 3.70 12.91
N ALA A 186 -13.02 4.73 12.07
CA ALA A 186 -13.94 5.84 12.33
C ALA A 186 -15.40 5.38 12.31
N SER A 187 -15.81 4.53 11.35
CA SER A 187 -17.19 3.99 11.28
C SER A 187 -17.55 3.08 12.46
N MET A 188 -16.53 2.46 13.09
CA MET A 188 -16.66 1.63 14.29
C MET A 188 -16.50 2.45 15.59
N ALA A 189 -16.45 3.79 15.52
CA ALA A 189 -16.21 4.68 16.65
C ALA A 189 -14.93 4.34 17.46
N CYS A 190 -13.91 3.76 16.80
CA CYS A 190 -12.66 3.38 17.45
C CYS A 190 -11.83 4.61 17.82
N THR A 191 -11.05 4.50 18.89
CA THR A 191 -9.95 5.42 19.16
C THR A 191 -8.79 5.12 18.22
N ILE A 192 -8.42 6.09 17.40
CA ILE A 192 -7.33 5.95 16.43
C ILE A 192 -6.05 6.57 17.00
N VAL A 193 -5.02 5.75 17.16
CA VAL A 193 -3.68 6.17 17.56
C VAL A 193 -2.75 6.09 16.35
N THR A 194 -2.00 7.14 16.10
CA THR A 194 -1.13 7.20 14.91
C THR A 194 0.15 7.99 15.15
N ARG A 195 1.10 7.89 14.21
CA ARG A 195 2.34 8.67 14.17
C ARG A 195 2.59 9.22 12.77
N ARG A 196 3.19 10.41 12.70
CA ARG A 196 3.57 11.01 11.41
C ARG A 196 4.57 10.17 10.63
N LYS A 197 5.58 9.64 11.30
CA LYS A 197 6.62 8.77 10.69
C LYS A 197 6.65 7.45 11.44
N PHE A 198 6.71 6.37 10.69
CA PHE A 198 6.85 5.05 11.28
C PHE A 198 8.19 4.94 12.03
N ASP A 199 8.12 4.38 13.21
CA ASP A 199 9.24 3.96 14.03
C ASP A 199 8.85 2.63 14.70
N PRO A 200 9.65 1.56 14.53
CA PRO A 200 9.25 0.23 14.95
C PRO A 200 9.08 0.10 16.47
N GLU A 201 10.01 0.63 17.26
CA GLU A 201 9.94 0.56 18.72
C GLU A 201 8.79 1.41 19.27
N ALA A 202 8.67 2.64 18.78
CA ALA A 202 7.58 3.51 19.22
C ALA A 202 6.20 2.95 18.79
N THR A 203 6.10 2.18 17.72
CA THR A 203 4.84 1.52 17.34
C THR A 203 4.44 0.47 18.38
N LEU A 204 5.39 -0.36 18.84
CA LEU A 204 5.13 -1.31 19.93
C LEU A 204 4.77 -0.59 21.24
N ALA A 205 5.45 0.52 21.54
CA ALA A 205 5.14 1.35 22.71
C ALA A 205 3.71 1.92 22.65
N LEU A 206 3.24 2.36 21.49
CA LEU A 206 1.86 2.84 21.29
C LEU A 206 0.84 1.73 21.54
N VAL A 207 1.10 0.51 21.04
CA VAL A 207 0.23 -0.65 21.27
C VAL A 207 0.07 -0.92 22.77
N ASP A 208 1.17 -1.00 23.52
CA ASP A 208 1.12 -1.30 24.95
C ASP A 208 0.55 -0.13 25.78
N THR A 209 0.99 1.12 25.50
CA THR A 209 0.55 2.31 26.24
C THR A 209 -0.95 2.54 26.13
N HIS A 210 -1.48 2.38 24.92
CA HIS A 210 -2.91 2.60 24.65
C HIS A 210 -3.72 1.31 24.75
N ARG A 211 -3.09 0.18 25.10
CA ARG A 211 -3.72 -1.15 25.15
C ARG A 211 -4.51 -1.43 23.87
N ALA A 212 -3.91 -1.08 22.74
CA ALA A 212 -4.56 -1.19 21.45
C ALA A 212 -4.87 -2.65 21.11
N THR A 213 -6.07 -2.88 20.61
CA THR A 213 -6.54 -4.21 20.18
C THR A 213 -6.31 -4.45 18.70
N GLY A 214 -6.12 -3.39 17.93
CA GLY A 214 -5.78 -3.44 16.52
C GLY A 214 -4.45 -2.72 16.19
N LEU A 215 -3.70 -3.29 15.23
CA LEU A 215 -2.52 -2.69 14.64
C LEU A 215 -2.61 -2.80 13.11
N CYS A 216 -2.58 -1.67 12.41
CA CYS A 216 -2.63 -1.61 10.95
C CYS A 216 -1.32 -1.09 10.39
N VAL A 217 -0.63 -1.94 9.62
CA VAL A 217 0.72 -1.72 9.08
C VAL A 217 0.77 -2.05 7.59
N VAL A 218 1.93 -1.84 6.97
CA VAL A 218 2.31 -2.51 5.71
C VAL A 218 3.39 -3.55 5.99
N PRO A 219 3.54 -4.60 5.16
CA PRO A 219 4.41 -5.74 5.44
C PRO A 219 5.83 -5.39 5.90
N VAL A 220 6.51 -4.45 5.23
CA VAL A 220 7.86 -4.01 5.61
C VAL A 220 7.94 -3.43 7.03
N MET A 221 6.82 -3.00 7.60
CA MET A 221 6.82 -2.52 9.00
C MET A 221 6.90 -3.68 9.98
N PHE A 222 6.36 -4.86 9.64
CA PHE A 222 6.62 -6.08 10.42
C PHE A 222 8.10 -6.47 10.36
N ASP A 223 8.72 -6.44 9.16
CA ASP A 223 10.14 -6.70 9.00
C ASP A 223 10.95 -5.82 9.96
N ARG A 224 10.76 -4.49 9.90
CA ARG A 224 11.45 -3.54 10.75
C ARG A 224 11.18 -3.69 12.25
N ILE A 225 9.98 -4.15 12.64
CA ILE A 225 9.69 -4.48 14.04
C ILE A 225 10.49 -5.71 14.46
N MET A 226 10.57 -6.73 13.61
CA MET A 226 11.30 -7.96 13.92
C MET A 226 12.81 -7.80 13.83
N ASP A 227 13.32 -6.82 13.08
CA ASP A 227 14.73 -6.42 13.04
C ASP A 227 15.21 -5.72 14.32
N LEU A 228 14.30 -5.22 15.16
CA LEU A 228 14.69 -4.69 16.46
C LEU A 228 15.40 -5.75 17.30
N PRO A 229 16.42 -5.39 18.11
CA PRO A 229 17.05 -6.33 19.04
C PRO A 229 16.03 -7.04 19.93
N ALA A 230 16.19 -8.34 20.14
CA ALA A 230 15.26 -9.14 20.95
C ALA A 230 15.01 -8.54 22.35
N ALA A 231 16.06 -7.96 22.98
CA ALA A 231 15.94 -7.28 24.28
C ALA A 231 15.05 -6.02 24.21
N VAL A 232 14.95 -5.35 23.04
CA VAL A 232 14.05 -4.21 22.82
C VAL A 232 12.63 -4.74 22.67
N ARG A 233 12.42 -5.71 21.78
CA ARG A 233 11.09 -6.30 21.56
C ARG A 233 10.49 -6.90 22.84
N ALA A 234 11.31 -7.53 23.68
CA ALA A 234 10.88 -8.14 24.94
C ALA A 234 10.35 -7.14 25.97
N ARG A 235 10.55 -5.83 25.78
CA ARG A 235 9.97 -4.77 26.63
C ARG A 235 8.48 -4.57 26.41
N TYR A 236 7.97 -5.02 25.28
CA TYR A 236 6.60 -4.83 24.83
C TYR A 236 5.85 -6.15 24.80
N SER A 237 4.68 -6.18 25.40
CA SER A 237 3.91 -7.42 25.55
C SER A 237 3.04 -7.73 24.34
N GLY A 238 2.50 -6.72 23.69
CA GLY A 238 1.50 -6.84 22.61
C GLY A 238 0.23 -7.61 23.00
N ARG A 239 0.06 -7.96 24.28
CA ARG A 239 -1.02 -8.86 24.74
C ARG A 239 -2.44 -8.35 24.53
N SER A 240 -2.58 -7.03 24.30
CA SER A 240 -3.88 -6.43 23.99
C SER A 240 -4.31 -6.66 22.55
N LEU A 241 -3.37 -6.98 21.64
CA LEU A 241 -3.66 -7.18 20.23
C LEU A 241 -4.59 -8.38 20.03
N ARG A 242 -5.65 -8.15 19.29
CA ARG A 242 -6.51 -9.18 18.69
C ARG A 242 -6.21 -9.36 17.22
N PHE A 243 -5.78 -8.29 16.57
CA PHE A 243 -5.32 -8.36 15.19
C PHE A 243 -4.17 -7.39 14.92
N ALA A 244 -3.29 -7.82 14.02
CA ALA A 244 -2.28 -7.01 13.37
C ALA A 244 -2.44 -7.22 11.86
N ALA A 245 -3.06 -6.27 11.18
CA ALA A 245 -3.45 -6.40 9.79
C ALA A 245 -2.47 -5.67 8.86
N ALA A 246 -2.10 -6.33 7.76
CA ALA A 246 -1.25 -5.75 6.73
C ALA A 246 -1.80 -5.99 5.33
N SER A 247 -1.44 -5.11 4.41
CA SER A 247 -1.69 -5.24 2.98
C SER A 247 -0.72 -4.36 2.18
N GLY A 248 -0.72 -4.51 0.86
CA GLY A 248 -0.02 -3.64 -0.08
C GLY A 248 1.26 -4.23 -0.67
N SER A 249 1.82 -5.26 -0.08
CA SER A 249 2.92 -6.05 -0.62
C SER A 249 2.90 -7.45 -0.03
N ARG A 250 3.78 -8.32 -0.53
CA ARG A 250 3.95 -9.66 0.03
C ARG A 250 4.54 -9.59 1.44
N MET A 251 4.10 -10.49 2.31
CA MET A 251 4.69 -10.72 3.63
C MET A 251 5.74 -11.83 3.57
N ARG A 252 6.82 -11.66 4.31
CA ARG A 252 7.87 -12.68 4.47
C ARG A 252 7.38 -13.78 5.42
N PRO A 253 7.40 -15.08 5.01
CA PRO A 253 6.93 -16.19 5.84
C PRO A 253 7.62 -16.34 7.18
N ASP A 254 8.95 -16.09 7.23
CA ASP A 254 9.76 -16.14 8.45
C ASP A 254 9.36 -15.02 9.43
N VAL A 255 9.12 -13.82 8.93
CA VAL A 255 8.67 -12.67 9.73
C VAL A 255 7.26 -12.90 10.28
N VAL A 256 6.34 -13.44 9.47
CA VAL A 256 4.99 -13.82 9.92
C VAL A 256 5.06 -14.78 11.10
N THR A 257 5.83 -15.86 10.95
CA THR A 257 5.98 -16.87 11.99
C THR A 257 6.60 -16.29 13.26
N SER A 258 7.72 -15.58 13.11
CA SER A 258 8.46 -15.01 14.26
C SER A 258 7.64 -13.94 15.01
N PHE A 259 6.87 -13.10 14.29
CA PHE A 259 6.00 -12.11 14.92
C PHE A 259 4.89 -12.80 15.74
N MET A 260 4.24 -13.81 15.15
CA MET A 260 3.18 -14.55 15.86
C MET A 260 3.74 -15.36 17.05
N ASP A 261 4.94 -15.87 16.97
CA ASP A 261 5.60 -16.57 18.10
C ASP A 261 5.84 -15.62 19.28
N GLN A 262 6.13 -14.36 19.01
CA GLN A 262 6.42 -13.37 20.04
C GLN A 262 5.16 -12.67 20.59
N PHE A 263 4.24 -12.25 19.71
CA PHE A 263 3.10 -11.39 20.06
C PHE A 263 1.74 -12.10 20.02
N GLY A 264 1.73 -13.39 19.67
CA GLY A 264 0.52 -14.21 19.56
C GLY A 264 -0.01 -14.32 18.12
N ASP A 265 -0.96 -15.20 17.92
CA ASP A 265 -1.60 -15.50 16.63
C ASP A 265 -2.57 -14.37 16.24
N VAL A 266 -2.02 -13.24 15.83
CA VAL A 266 -2.76 -11.99 15.58
C VAL A 266 -2.59 -11.42 14.17
N ILE A 267 -1.73 -12.00 13.32
CA ILE A 267 -1.50 -11.48 11.96
C ILE A 267 -2.66 -11.84 11.03
N TYR A 268 -3.15 -10.82 10.31
CA TYR A 268 -4.10 -10.93 9.22
C TYR A 268 -3.48 -10.32 7.96
N ASN A 269 -3.22 -11.18 6.96
CA ASN A 269 -2.66 -10.75 5.67
C ASN A 269 -3.82 -10.49 4.70
N ASN A 270 -3.98 -9.25 4.26
CA ASN A 270 -5.06 -8.84 3.36
C ASN A 270 -4.52 -8.66 1.94
N TYR A 271 -5.04 -9.43 1.01
CA TYR A 271 -4.83 -9.26 -0.41
C TYR A 271 -5.92 -8.36 -0.98
N ASN A 272 -5.52 -7.17 -1.38
CA ASN A 272 -6.39 -6.11 -1.85
C ASN A 272 -5.82 -5.52 -3.15
N ALA A 273 -6.69 -5.06 -4.02
CA ALA A 273 -6.33 -4.15 -5.12
C ALA A 273 -7.12 -2.86 -4.96
N THR A 274 -6.53 -1.72 -5.34
CA THR A 274 -7.26 -0.44 -5.27
C THR A 274 -8.53 -0.50 -6.10
N GLU A 275 -8.49 -1.20 -7.22
CA GLU A 275 -9.61 -1.34 -8.16
C GLU A 275 -10.65 -2.38 -7.72
N ALA A 276 -10.25 -3.40 -6.96
CA ALA A 276 -11.13 -4.50 -6.54
C ALA A 276 -11.57 -4.42 -5.07
N GLY A 277 -10.96 -3.54 -4.27
CA GLY A 277 -11.15 -3.56 -2.83
C GLY A 277 -10.55 -4.80 -2.17
N MET A 278 -11.23 -5.37 -1.19
CA MET A 278 -10.77 -6.57 -0.48
C MET A 278 -11.08 -7.83 -1.28
N ILE A 279 -10.04 -8.61 -1.57
CA ILE A 279 -10.13 -9.85 -2.36
C ILE A 279 -10.08 -11.07 -1.45
N ALA A 280 -9.04 -11.20 -0.65
CA ALA A 280 -8.85 -12.34 0.26
C ALA A 280 -8.15 -11.91 1.55
N THR A 281 -8.35 -12.68 2.61
CA THR A 281 -7.65 -12.47 3.88
C THR A 281 -7.17 -13.81 4.43
N ALA A 282 -5.87 -13.89 4.73
CA ALA A 282 -5.32 -14.98 5.51
C ALA A 282 -5.45 -14.69 7.00
N THR A 283 -6.10 -15.58 7.71
CA THR A 283 -6.20 -15.55 9.18
C THR A 283 -4.92 -16.10 9.81
N PRO A 284 -4.70 -15.89 11.12
CA PRO A 284 -3.56 -16.50 11.80
C PRO A 284 -3.47 -18.04 11.61
N ALA A 285 -4.61 -18.73 11.60
CA ALA A 285 -4.66 -20.17 11.37
C ALA A 285 -4.22 -20.55 9.93
N ASP A 286 -4.65 -19.77 8.93
CA ASP A 286 -4.20 -19.99 7.55
C ASP A 286 -2.67 -19.75 7.44
N LEU A 287 -2.16 -18.70 8.09
CA LEU A 287 -0.73 -18.33 8.08
C LEU A 287 0.13 -19.33 8.86
N ARG A 288 -0.36 -19.94 9.93
CA ARG A 288 0.35 -21.02 10.62
C ARG A 288 0.46 -22.27 9.75
N ALA A 289 -0.58 -22.57 8.98
CA ALA A 289 -0.55 -23.70 8.05
C ALA A 289 0.30 -23.41 6.80
N HIS A 290 0.17 -22.18 6.24
CA HIS A 290 0.84 -21.75 5.01
C HIS A 290 1.19 -20.25 5.12
N PRO A 291 2.39 -19.90 5.61
CA PRO A 291 2.76 -18.51 5.87
C PRO A 291 2.81 -17.59 4.64
N ASP A 292 2.80 -18.17 3.45
CA ASP A 292 2.84 -17.46 2.15
C ASP A 292 1.48 -17.33 1.47
N THR A 293 0.38 -17.79 2.09
CA THR A 293 -0.96 -17.67 1.52
C THR A 293 -1.51 -16.25 1.62
N ALA A 294 -2.31 -15.86 0.63
CA ALA A 294 -3.17 -14.68 0.68
C ALA A 294 -4.50 -14.95 1.41
N GLY A 295 -4.74 -16.20 1.84
CA GLY A 295 -5.92 -16.61 2.58
C GLY A 295 -7.10 -16.97 1.69
N ARG A 296 -8.31 -16.78 2.22
CA ARG A 296 -9.54 -17.12 1.52
C ARG A 296 -10.28 -15.89 1.05
N PRO A 297 -11.11 -16.00 0.00
CA PRO A 297 -11.97 -14.90 -0.44
C PRO A 297 -12.75 -14.31 0.74
N ALA A 298 -12.85 -12.98 0.77
CA ALA A 298 -13.71 -12.27 1.70
C ALA A 298 -15.19 -12.58 1.39
N GLU A 299 -16.08 -12.44 2.38
CA GLU A 299 -17.51 -12.66 2.16
C GLU A 299 -18.03 -11.72 1.05
N GLY A 300 -18.79 -12.27 0.09
CA GLY A 300 -19.28 -11.55 -1.08
C GLY A 300 -18.26 -11.38 -2.21
N THR A 301 -17.04 -11.95 -2.07
CA THR A 301 -16.04 -11.99 -3.12
C THR A 301 -15.98 -13.37 -3.74
N ASP A 302 -16.07 -13.43 -5.07
CA ASP A 302 -15.90 -14.62 -5.88
C ASP A 302 -14.63 -14.51 -6.72
N ILE A 303 -13.83 -15.56 -6.75
CA ILE A 303 -12.53 -15.61 -7.44
C ILE A 303 -12.55 -16.73 -8.47
N LYS A 304 -12.11 -16.40 -9.69
CA LYS A 304 -11.78 -17.38 -10.73
C LYS A 304 -10.31 -17.27 -11.10
N ILE A 305 -9.71 -18.42 -11.37
CA ILE A 305 -8.37 -18.49 -11.94
C ILE A 305 -8.52 -18.93 -13.39
N LEU A 306 -8.15 -18.05 -14.33
CA LEU A 306 -8.38 -18.26 -15.74
C LEU A 306 -7.06 -18.40 -16.52
N ASP A 307 -7.06 -19.25 -17.55
CA ASP A 307 -5.96 -19.38 -18.51
C ASP A 307 -5.99 -18.26 -19.57
N GLY A 308 -5.06 -18.33 -20.54
CA GLY A 308 -4.97 -17.36 -21.64
C GLY A 308 -6.18 -17.39 -22.60
N ASP A 309 -6.97 -18.46 -22.60
CA ASP A 309 -8.23 -18.59 -23.35
C ASP A 309 -9.46 -18.20 -22.53
N LEU A 310 -9.26 -17.66 -21.34
CA LEU A 310 -10.30 -17.26 -20.38
C LEU A 310 -11.16 -18.43 -19.88
N ARG A 311 -10.57 -19.64 -19.81
CA ARG A 311 -11.20 -20.83 -19.22
C ARG A 311 -10.69 -21.01 -17.79
N GLU A 312 -11.57 -21.47 -16.91
CA GLU A 312 -11.19 -21.76 -15.52
C GLU A 312 -10.23 -22.94 -15.47
N VAL A 313 -9.08 -22.74 -14.79
CA VAL A 313 -8.06 -23.80 -14.63
C VAL A 313 -8.42 -24.74 -13.48
N PRO A 314 -7.92 -25.98 -13.50
CA PRO A 314 -8.06 -26.92 -12.38
C PRO A 314 -7.44 -26.35 -11.07
N THR A 315 -7.99 -26.80 -9.94
CA THR A 315 -7.45 -26.45 -8.61
C THR A 315 -5.97 -26.81 -8.50
N GLY A 316 -5.17 -25.85 -8.03
CA GLY A 316 -3.71 -25.96 -7.90
C GLY A 316 -2.94 -25.53 -9.14
N GLU A 317 -3.60 -25.27 -10.27
CA GLU A 317 -2.96 -24.74 -11.47
C GLU A 317 -2.95 -23.20 -11.44
N VAL A 318 -1.87 -22.62 -11.98
CA VAL A 318 -1.64 -21.17 -12.00
C VAL A 318 -2.34 -20.55 -13.21
N GLY A 319 -3.04 -19.46 -12.97
CA GLY A 319 -3.64 -18.61 -14.01
C GLY A 319 -3.85 -17.20 -13.52
N THR A 320 -4.45 -16.35 -14.34
CA THR A 320 -4.78 -14.97 -13.99
C THR A 320 -5.93 -14.93 -13.00
N ILE A 321 -5.78 -14.12 -11.94
CA ILE A 321 -6.78 -13.98 -10.89
C ILE A 321 -7.84 -12.97 -11.35
N TYR A 322 -9.07 -13.45 -11.51
CA TYR A 322 -10.25 -12.65 -11.79
C TYR A 322 -11.15 -12.59 -10.56
N VAL A 323 -11.68 -11.41 -10.28
CA VAL A 323 -12.43 -11.12 -9.05
C VAL A 323 -13.78 -10.49 -9.37
N ARG A 324 -14.81 -10.92 -8.67
CA ARG A 324 -16.13 -10.29 -8.66
C ARG A 324 -16.55 -10.01 -7.23
N ASN A 325 -16.85 -8.75 -6.91
CA ASN A 325 -17.40 -8.34 -5.62
C ASN A 325 -18.13 -6.99 -5.74
N SER A 326 -18.72 -6.53 -4.65
CA SER A 326 -19.45 -5.26 -4.59
C SER A 326 -18.55 -4.05 -4.25
N THR A 327 -17.24 -4.24 -4.09
CA THR A 327 -16.29 -3.19 -3.69
C THR A 327 -15.39 -2.72 -4.82
N GLN A 328 -15.68 -3.14 -6.05
CA GLN A 328 -14.98 -2.71 -7.25
C GLN A 328 -15.08 -1.19 -7.41
N PHE A 329 -14.04 -0.59 -7.98
CA PHE A 329 -13.99 0.86 -8.23
C PHE A 329 -14.98 1.28 -9.33
N ASP A 330 -15.31 2.58 -9.35
CA ASP A 330 -16.19 3.15 -10.38
C ASP A 330 -15.49 3.29 -11.75
N GLY A 331 -14.17 3.14 -11.79
CA GLY A 331 -13.31 3.32 -12.95
C GLY A 331 -12.17 4.30 -12.67
N TYR A 332 -11.27 4.44 -13.64
CA TYR A 332 -10.21 5.45 -13.56
C TYR A 332 -10.73 6.82 -13.98
N THR A 333 -10.18 7.89 -13.38
CA THR A 333 -10.56 9.28 -13.67
C THR A 333 -10.29 9.69 -15.11
N ASN A 334 -9.40 9.00 -15.81
CA ASN A 334 -9.11 9.21 -17.25
C ASN A 334 -10.01 8.40 -18.20
N GLY A 335 -11.05 7.72 -17.69
CA GLY A 335 -11.98 6.91 -18.47
C GLY A 335 -11.48 5.50 -18.83
N ALA A 336 -10.25 5.14 -18.47
CA ALA A 336 -9.78 3.77 -18.64
C ALA A 336 -10.41 2.83 -17.59
N THR A 337 -10.40 1.53 -17.86
CA THR A 337 -10.86 0.49 -16.94
C THR A 337 -9.90 -0.68 -16.96
N LYS A 338 -10.14 -1.65 -16.10
CA LYS A 338 -9.48 -2.97 -16.11
C LYS A 338 -10.12 -3.89 -17.14
N ASP A 339 -9.46 -4.98 -17.46
CA ASP A 339 -10.02 -6.05 -18.28
C ASP A 339 -11.07 -6.82 -17.49
N PHE A 340 -12.17 -7.16 -18.18
CA PHE A 340 -13.25 -7.94 -17.62
C PHE A 340 -13.50 -9.18 -18.47
N HIS A 341 -13.76 -10.30 -17.80
CA HIS A 341 -14.36 -11.48 -18.40
C HIS A 341 -15.72 -11.72 -17.76
N GLN A 342 -16.81 -11.54 -18.51
CA GLN A 342 -18.16 -11.46 -17.97
C GLN A 342 -18.23 -10.31 -16.93
N ASP A 343 -18.57 -10.60 -15.66
CA ASP A 343 -18.63 -9.67 -14.54
C ASP A 343 -17.43 -9.78 -13.57
N TYR A 344 -16.40 -10.56 -13.96
CA TYR A 344 -15.15 -10.70 -13.21
C TYR A 344 -14.09 -9.76 -13.76
N MET A 345 -13.52 -8.95 -12.91
CA MET A 345 -12.44 -8.02 -13.21
C MET A 345 -11.08 -8.68 -13.02
N SER A 346 -10.16 -8.53 -13.98
CA SER A 346 -8.77 -8.94 -13.82
C SER A 346 -8.10 -8.15 -12.70
N SER A 347 -7.52 -8.82 -11.71
CA SER A 347 -6.67 -8.18 -10.71
C SER A 347 -5.34 -7.68 -11.30
N GLY A 348 -4.90 -8.30 -12.40
CA GLY A 348 -3.57 -8.14 -12.98
C GLY A 348 -2.51 -8.98 -12.24
N ASP A 349 -2.93 -9.87 -11.37
CA ASP A 349 -2.05 -10.81 -10.68
C ASP A 349 -2.33 -12.24 -11.16
N VAL A 350 -1.33 -13.10 -11.01
CA VAL A 350 -1.44 -14.53 -11.27
C VAL A 350 -1.32 -15.33 -9.99
N GLY A 351 -2.03 -16.46 -9.91
CA GLY A 351 -2.06 -17.28 -8.72
C GLY A 351 -2.86 -18.55 -8.90
N TYR A 352 -3.09 -19.25 -7.81
CA TYR A 352 -3.89 -20.47 -7.79
C TYR A 352 -4.67 -20.59 -6.49
N LEU A 353 -5.74 -21.38 -6.52
CA LEU A 353 -6.47 -21.82 -5.34
C LEU A 353 -6.06 -23.24 -4.97
N ASP A 354 -5.81 -23.50 -3.69
CA ASP A 354 -5.59 -24.87 -3.22
C ASP A 354 -6.91 -25.63 -3.00
N ALA A 355 -6.81 -26.93 -2.64
CA ALA A 355 -7.97 -27.80 -2.46
C ALA A 355 -8.93 -27.38 -1.34
N VAL A 356 -8.51 -26.48 -0.44
CA VAL A 356 -9.36 -25.95 0.63
C VAL A 356 -9.77 -24.49 0.40
N GLY A 357 -9.51 -23.96 -0.81
CA GLY A 357 -9.92 -22.63 -1.26
C GLY A 357 -9.06 -21.49 -0.75
N ARG A 358 -7.80 -21.74 -0.38
CA ARG A 358 -6.83 -20.66 -0.07
C ARG A 358 -6.16 -20.17 -1.35
N LEU A 359 -6.05 -18.86 -1.48
CA LEU A 359 -5.40 -18.20 -2.59
C LEU A 359 -3.90 -18.06 -2.34
N PHE A 360 -3.11 -18.37 -3.35
CA PHE A 360 -1.67 -18.14 -3.41
C PHE A 360 -1.37 -17.23 -4.60
N VAL A 361 -0.84 -16.04 -4.33
CA VAL A 361 -0.43 -15.09 -5.36
C VAL A 361 1.01 -15.40 -5.77
N VAL A 362 1.21 -15.73 -7.03
CA VAL A 362 2.51 -16.14 -7.60
C VAL A 362 3.26 -14.95 -8.18
N GLY A 363 2.57 -13.90 -8.61
CA GLY A 363 3.19 -12.70 -9.15
C GLY A 363 2.19 -11.81 -9.88
N ARG A 364 2.75 -10.85 -10.61
CA ARG A 364 2.00 -9.98 -11.53
C ARG A 364 2.01 -10.56 -12.92
N ASP A 365 0.92 -10.44 -13.64
CA ASP A 365 0.83 -10.87 -15.04
C ASP A 365 1.77 -10.03 -15.94
N ASP A 366 1.81 -8.73 -15.69
CA ASP A 366 2.69 -7.78 -16.39
C ASP A 366 4.17 -7.81 -15.92
N GLU A 367 4.50 -8.62 -14.93
CA GLU A 367 5.86 -8.82 -14.39
C GLU A 367 6.45 -10.18 -14.79
N MET A 368 5.69 -11.02 -15.46
CA MET A 368 6.16 -12.29 -15.98
C MET A 368 7.29 -12.04 -16.99
N ILE A 369 8.42 -12.71 -16.78
CA ILE A 369 9.60 -12.62 -17.63
C ILE A 369 9.52 -13.73 -18.67
N VAL A 370 9.59 -13.38 -19.94
CA VAL A 370 9.67 -14.37 -21.02
C VAL A 370 11.12 -14.56 -21.42
N SER A 371 11.75 -15.60 -20.88
CA SER A 371 13.18 -15.89 -21.12
C SER A 371 13.33 -17.11 -21.99
N GLY A 372 13.80 -16.92 -23.23
CA GLY A 372 13.99 -18.02 -24.18
C GLY A 372 12.72 -18.79 -24.55
N GLY A 373 11.57 -18.14 -24.50
CA GLY A 373 10.25 -18.74 -24.74
C GLY A 373 9.60 -19.38 -23.51
N GLU A 374 10.26 -19.35 -22.36
CA GLU A 374 9.76 -19.88 -21.10
C GLU A 374 9.25 -18.75 -20.20
N ASN A 375 8.07 -18.97 -19.57
CA ASN A 375 7.49 -18.02 -18.63
C ASN A 375 8.11 -18.18 -17.25
N VAL A 376 8.70 -17.11 -16.73
CA VAL A 376 9.30 -17.08 -15.39
C VAL A 376 8.62 -16.02 -14.56
N TYR A 377 8.07 -16.41 -13.43
CA TYR A 377 7.60 -15.47 -12.44
C TYR A 377 8.74 -15.09 -11.48
N PRO A 378 9.14 -13.82 -11.40
CA PRO A 378 10.26 -13.35 -10.56
C PRO A 378 10.21 -13.88 -9.14
N ILE A 379 9.01 -13.95 -8.57
CA ILE A 379 8.76 -14.38 -7.19
C ILE A 379 9.28 -15.79 -6.87
N GLU A 380 9.30 -16.72 -7.86
CA GLU A 380 9.81 -18.07 -7.64
C GLU A 380 11.33 -18.03 -7.38
N VAL A 381 12.02 -17.19 -8.13
CA VAL A 381 13.46 -17.00 -8.00
C VAL A 381 13.78 -16.21 -6.73
N GLU A 382 12.99 -15.17 -6.43
CA GLU A 382 13.10 -14.41 -5.19
C GLU A 382 12.92 -15.29 -3.95
N LYS A 383 11.90 -16.16 -3.93
CA LYS A 383 11.67 -17.14 -2.86
C LYS A 383 12.86 -18.08 -2.68
N THR A 384 13.40 -18.57 -3.79
CA THR A 384 14.53 -19.50 -3.76
C THR A 384 15.78 -18.81 -3.21
N LEU A 385 16.08 -17.59 -3.70
CA LEU A 385 17.20 -16.81 -3.20
C LEU A 385 17.06 -16.47 -1.70
N ALA A 386 15.87 -16.03 -1.28
CA ALA A 386 15.58 -15.73 0.12
C ALA A 386 15.59 -16.97 1.03
N GLY A 387 15.49 -18.17 0.47
CA GLY A 387 15.67 -19.45 1.20
C GLY A 387 17.12 -19.78 1.51
N HIS A 388 18.09 -19.06 0.95
CA HIS A 388 19.50 -19.24 1.28
C HIS A 388 19.84 -18.56 2.61
N SER A 389 20.60 -19.23 3.49
CA SER A 389 20.91 -18.76 4.85
C SER A 389 21.58 -17.37 4.91
N ASP A 390 22.29 -17.02 3.86
CA ASP A 390 23.07 -15.78 3.76
C ASP A 390 22.28 -14.62 3.12
N VAL A 391 21.05 -14.85 2.67
CA VAL A 391 20.22 -13.84 1.97
C VAL A 391 19.13 -13.33 2.90
N ALA A 392 19.14 -12.04 3.18
CA ALA A 392 18.09 -11.36 3.94
C ALA A 392 16.91 -10.98 3.06
N GLU A 393 17.18 -10.42 1.85
CA GLU A 393 16.16 -10.02 0.89
C GLU A 393 16.62 -10.34 -0.52
N ALA A 394 15.65 -10.61 -1.42
CA ALA A 394 15.91 -10.78 -2.85
C ALA A 394 14.79 -10.14 -3.67
N PHE A 395 15.17 -9.58 -4.82
CA PHE A 395 14.27 -9.04 -5.81
C PHE A 395 14.78 -9.34 -7.22
N VAL A 396 13.87 -9.70 -8.13
CA VAL A 396 14.23 -10.13 -9.50
C VAL A 396 13.49 -9.29 -10.53
N LEU A 397 14.23 -8.86 -11.56
CA LEU A 397 13.71 -8.13 -12.71
C LEU A 397 13.96 -8.90 -14.01
N GLY A 398 13.02 -8.77 -14.94
CA GLY A 398 13.29 -9.00 -16.35
C GLY A 398 14.02 -7.79 -16.94
N VAL A 399 15.09 -8.06 -17.67
CA VAL A 399 15.81 -7.07 -18.47
C VAL A 399 15.92 -7.57 -19.90
N ASP A 400 15.87 -6.65 -20.85
CA ASP A 400 15.95 -7.00 -22.27
C ASP A 400 17.26 -7.75 -22.59
N ASP A 401 17.17 -8.75 -23.45
CA ASP A 401 18.28 -9.60 -23.86
C ASP A 401 18.11 -9.94 -25.35
N GLU A 402 19.14 -9.66 -26.16
CA GLU A 402 19.11 -9.87 -27.63
C GLU A 402 18.91 -11.34 -28.02
N GLN A 403 19.39 -12.27 -27.21
CA GLN A 403 19.32 -13.70 -27.48
C GLN A 403 18.06 -14.38 -26.96
N TYR A 404 17.56 -13.96 -25.81
CA TYR A 404 16.47 -14.65 -25.09
C TYR A 404 15.19 -13.81 -25.01
N GLY A 405 15.17 -12.63 -25.61
CA GLY A 405 14.10 -11.64 -25.47
C GLY A 405 14.19 -10.91 -24.13
N GLN A 406 14.17 -11.67 -23.03
CA GLN A 406 14.43 -11.17 -21.68
C GLN A 406 15.35 -12.13 -20.91
N ARG A 407 16.09 -11.59 -19.95
CA ARG A 407 16.88 -12.34 -18.97
C ARG A 407 16.56 -11.89 -17.54
N LEU A 408 16.80 -12.74 -16.58
CA LEU A 408 16.62 -12.43 -15.17
C LEU A 408 17.86 -11.72 -14.62
N ALA A 409 17.64 -10.61 -13.91
CA ALA A 409 18.62 -9.92 -13.08
C ALA A 409 18.12 -9.92 -11.64
N ALA A 410 18.92 -10.41 -10.70
CA ALA A 410 18.57 -10.47 -9.29
C ALA A 410 19.36 -9.42 -8.49
N PHE A 411 18.71 -8.85 -7.48
CA PHE A 411 19.29 -7.98 -6.47
C PHE A 411 19.08 -8.64 -5.11
N VAL A 412 20.14 -8.74 -4.32
CA VAL A 412 20.09 -9.39 -3.00
C VAL A 412 20.68 -8.50 -1.93
N VAL A 413 20.08 -8.55 -0.74
CA VAL A 413 20.66 -8.02 0.50
C VAL A 413 21.13 -9.21 1.30
N LEU A 414 22.38 -9.20 1.72
CA LEU A 414 22.94 -10.29 2.53
C LEU A 414 22.64 -10.08 4.02
N VAL A 415 22.59 -11.19 4.75
CA VAL A 415 22.57 -11.16 6.22
C VAL A 415 23.88 -10.56 6.71
N GLU A 416 23.85 -9.80 7.80
CA GLU A 416 25.02 -9.18 8.40
C GLU A 416 26.13 -10.23 8.69
N GLY A 417 27.34 -9.97 8.17
CA GLY A 417 28.48 -10.88 8.29
C GLY A 417 28.52 -12.04 7.28
N ALA A 418 27.52 -12.18 6.43
CA ALA A 418 27.56 -13.17 5.35
C ALA A 418 28.53 -12.75 4.23
N SER A 419 29.10 -13.75 3.55
CA SER A 419 30.11 -13.55 2.51
C SER A 419 29.86 -14.39 1.25
N THR A 420 28.62 -14.80 1.02
CA THR A 420 28.27 -15.60 -0.15
C THR A 420 28.48 -14.80 -1.45
N THR A 421 28.74 -15.49 -2.55
CA THR A 421 28.98 -14.88 -3.85
C THR A 421 27.77 -15.02 -4.77
N GLY A 422 27.67 -14.15 -5.78
CA GLY A 422 26.63 -14.25 -6.81
C GLY A 422 26.63 -15.63 -7.49
N ASP A 423 27.81 -16.24 -7.72
CA ASP A 423 27.91 -17.57 -8.33
C ASP A 423 27.42 -18.69 -7.41
N ALA A 424 27.66 -18.58 -6.11
CA ALA A 424 27.10 -19.52 -5.11
C ALA A 424 25.57 -19.42 -5.09
N LEU A 425 25.01 -18.20 -5.13
CA LEU A 425 23.57 -17.97 -5.18
C LEU A 425 22.96 -18.48 -6.50
N LYS A 426 23.63 -18.30 -7.64
CA LYS A 426 23.22 -18.91 -8.91
C LYS A 426 23.20 -20.43 -8.85
N ALA A 427 24.21 -21.04 -8.20
CA ALA A 427 24.24 -22.49 -7.96
C ALA A 427 23.06 -22.94 -7.12
N HIS A 428 22.76 -22.22 -6.04
CA HIS A 428 21.59 -22.49 -5.19
C HIS A 428 20.28 -22.42 -5.99
N VAL A 429 20.08 -21.42 -6.84
CA VAL A 429 18.90 -21.36 -7.71
C VAL A 429 18.86 -22.54 -8.66
N ARG A 430 19.99 -22.93 -9.26
CA ARG A 430 20.09 -24.05 -10.22
C ARG A 430 19.78 -25.40 -9.58
N GLU A 431 20.08 -25.57 -8.30
CA GLU A 431 19.77 -26.78 -7.55
C GLU A 431 18.28 -26.92 -7.22
N ASN A 432 17.57 -25.79 -7.14
CA ASN A 432 16.16 -25.76 -6.68
C ASN A 432 15.15 -25.46 -7.79
N LEU A 433 15.59 -24.85 -8.91
CA LEU A 433 14.72 -24.44 -10.01
C LEU A 433 15.31 -24.87 -11.36
N ALA A 434 14.46 -24.83 -12.41
CA ALA A 434 14.89 -25.07 -13.78
C ALA A 434 15.97 -24.08 -14.24
N ASN A 435 16.90 -24.53 -15.10
CA ASN A 435 18.04 -23.73 -15.53
C ASN A 435 17.68 -22.38 -16.17
N TYR A 436 16.58 -22.29 -16.88
CA TYR A 436 16.10 -21.05 -17.49
C TYR A 436 15.63 -20.00 -16.46
N LYS A 437 15.41 -20.40 -15.20
CA LYS A 437 15.06 -19.52 -14.07
C LYS A 437 16.29 -18.96 -13.34
N VAL A 438 17.50 -19.38 -13.70
CA VAL A 438 18.74 -18.90 -13.05
C VAL A 438 19.05 -17.48 -13.51
N PRO A 439 19.18 -16.51 -12.59
CA PRO A 439 19.54 -15.14 -12.94
C PRO A 439 20.89 -15.05 -13.66
N ARG A 440 20.97 -14.27 -14.73
CA ARG A 440 22.25 -13.99 -15.42
C ARG A 440 23.18 -13.16 -14.56
N SER A 441 22.64 -12.17 -13.86
CA SER A 441 23.37 -11.33 -12.92
C SER A 441 22.72 -11.36 -11.53
N ILE A 442 23.57 -11.31 -10.50
CA ILE A 442 23.15 -11.11 -9.11
C ILE A 442 23.98 -9.96 -8.56
N THR A 443 23.31 -8.86 -8.23
CA THR A 443 23.92 -7.66 -7.63
C THR A 443 23.63 -7.65 -6.15
N VAL A 444 24.67 -7.51 -5.32
CA VAL A 444 24.53 -7.38 -3.86
C VAL A 444 24.39 -5.91 -3.53
N LEU A 445 23.37 -5.59 -2.74
CA LEU A 445 23.07 -4.23 -2.25
C LEU A 445 23.05 -4.23 -0.72
N ASP A 446 23.37 -3.08 -0.12
CA ASP A 446 23.19 -2.89 1.32
C ASP A 446 21.71 -2.85 1.71
N VAL A 447 20.86 -2.30 0.83
CA VAL A 447 19.40 -2.19 1.03
C VAL A 447 18.70 -2.12 -0.31
N LEU A 448 17.53 -2.74 -0.43
CA LEU A 448 16.66 -2.59 -1.59
C LEU A 448 15.94 -1.24 -1.56
N PRO A 449 15.95 -0.45 -2.67
CA PRO A 449 15.25 0.83 -2.73
C PRO A 449 13.75 0.64 -2.58
N ARG A 450 13.12 1.41 -1.67
CA ARG A 450 11.69 1.27 -1.36
C ARG A 450 10.99 2.62 -1.32
N GLY A 451 9.77 2.64 -1.82
CA GLY A 451 8.85 3.76 -1.66
C GLY A 451 8.25 3.85 -0.26
N SER A 452 7.45 4.87 -0.03
CA SER A 452 6.79 5.14 1.26
C SER A 452 5.86 4.03 1.76
N THR A 453 5.36 3.19 0.87
CA THR A 453 4.53 2.00 1.19
C THR A 453 5.35 0.74 1.42
N GLY A 454 6.68 0.82 1.33
CA GLY A 454 7.55 -0.35 1.41
C GLY A 454 7.68 -1.14 0.11
N LYS A 455 6.97 -0.77 -0.95
CA LYS A 455 7.16 -1.39 -2.28
C LYS A 455 8.54 -1.06 -2.83
N ILE A 456 9.18 -2.06 -3.44
CA ILE A 456 10.48 -1.90 -4.10
C ILE A 456 10.34 -0.98 -5.32
N LEU A 457 11.27 -0.05 -5.46
CA LEU A 457 11.33 0.90 -6.57
C LEU A 457 12.09 0.28 -7.73
N ARG A 458 11.37 -0.37 -8.64
CA ARG A 458 11.94 -1.06 -9.81
C ARG A 458 12.79 -0.17 -10.69
N ARG A 459 12.34 1.08 -10.90
CA ARG A 459 13.07 2.03 -11.75
C ARG A 459 14.46 2.30 -11.21
N ASP A 460 14.61 2.46 -9.91
CA ASP A 460 15.91 2.70 -9.29
C ASP A 460 16.85 1.49 -9.47
N LEU A 461 16.30 0.25 -9.42
CA LEU A 461 17.07 -0.96 -9.70
C LEU A 461 17.42 -1.11 -11.20
N GLN A 462 16.53 -0.69 -12.10
CA GLN A 462 16.82 -0.68 -13.54
C GLN A 462 17.93 0.34 -13.89
N GLU A 463 17.92 1.51 -13.26
CA GLU A 463 18.96 2.53 -13.42
C GLU A 463 20.34 2.01 -12.95
N LEU A 464 20.39 1.21 -11.87
CA LEU A 464 21.63 0.55 -11.42
C LEU A 464 22.19 -0.41 -12.47
N LEU A 465 21.34 -1.20 -13.13
CA LEU A 465 21.79 -2.12 -14.19
C LEU A 465 22.30 -1.40 -15.44
N ALA A 466 21.74 -0.23 -15.75
CA ALA A 466 22.19 0.58 -16.89
C ALA A 466 23.60 1.17 -16.64
N THR A 467 23.92 1.55 -15.40
CA THR A 467 25.24 2.07 -15.02
C THR A 467 26.32 0.99 -14.97
N ASP A 468 25.99 -0.24 -14.56
CA ASP A 468 26.94 -1.36 -14.54
C ASP A 468 27.24 -1.92 -15.96
N GLY A 469 26.38 -1.64 -16.94
CA GLY A 469 26.54 -2.10 -18.35
C GLY A 469 27.51 -1.27 -19.18
N ASP A 470 27.85 -0.06 -18.76
CA ASP A 470 28.81 0.83 -19.48
C ASP A 470 30.27 0.63 -19.03
N GLU A 471 30.56 -0.24 -18.06
CA GLU A 471 31.90 -0.55 -17.56
C GLU A 471 32.39 -1.97 -17.95
N ALA A 472 31.72 -2.71 -18.83
CA ALA A 472 32.08 -4.08 -19.21
C ALA A 472 32.55 -4.21 -20.67
#